data_574f6de5aff818b2e9a3e647cec8efee
#
_entry.id   574f6de5aff818b2e9a3e647cec8efee
#
_cell.length_a   1.000
_cell.length_b   1.000
_cell.length_c   1.000
_cell.angle_alpha   90.00
_cell.angle_beta   90.00
_cell.angle_gamma   90.00
#
_symmetry.space_group_name_H-M   'P 1'
#
loop_
_entity.id
_entity.type
_entity.pdbx_description
1 polymer ?
#
loop_
_entity_poly.entity_id
_entity_poly.type
_entity_poly.pdbx_seq_one_letter_code
_entity_poly.pdbx_strand_id
1 'polypeptide(L)'
;AAGPLMMVRGVSDGRYEEMGEVELASGEKRGCKWLEIDGGNALVQLFESSTVINLENSKVRFLGRSMELGVSEDMLSRVFDGLGRPIDGGPEILPEFRRDINGLPMNPAARSYPNECIQTGVSALDGPNTPVRGQKPPIFSGSGLPPAQLAAQIARRATGRRTRSPFARD
;
A
#
# COMPACT_ATOMS: atom_id res chain seq x y z
N ALA A 1 16.31 -13.87 -9.01
CA ALA A 1 15.74 -12.73 -8.32
C ALA A 1 16.61 -11.50 -8.56
N ALA A 2 15.99 -10.34 -8.73
CA ALA A 2 16.66 -9.06 -8.88
C ALA A 2 16.02 -8.08 -7.88
N GLY A 3 16.67 -7.87 -6.75
CA GLY A 3 16.09 -7.09 -5.66
C GLY A 3 14.79 -7.75 -5.15
N PRO A 4 13.68 -7.00 -5.04
CA PRO A 4 12.40 -7.54 -4.57
C PRO A 4 11.64 -8.34 -5.64
N LEU A 5 12.17 -8.45 -6.86
CA LEU A 5 11.52 -9.12 -7.98
C LEU A 5 11.99 -10.55 -8.14
N MET A 6 11.07 -11.46 -8.37
CA MET A 6 11.33 -12.87 -8.59
C MET A 6 10.49 -13.41 -9.77
N MET A 7 11.11 -14.23 -10.61
CA MET A 7 10.42 -14.94 -11.68
C MET A 7 10.00 -16.33 -11.17
N VAL A 8 8.72 -16.63 -11.29
CA VAL A 8 8.13 -17.93 -10.96
C VAL A 8 7.79 -18.65 -12.27
N ARG A 9 8.11 -19.95 -12.36
CA ARG A 9 7.85 -20.78 -13.54
C ARG A 9 6.79 -21.84 -13.25
N GLY A 10 6.11 -22.29 -14.29
CA GLY A 10 5.14 -23.37 -14.16
C GLY A 10 3.80 -22.90 -13.58
N VAL A 11 3.42 -21.67 -13.90
CA VAL A 11 2.17 -21.08 -13.45
C VAL A 11 1.07 -21.44 -14.43
N SER A 12 0.02 -22.13 -13.95
CA SER A 12 -1.14 -22.49 -14.77
C SER A 12 -2.30 -21.53 -14.63
N ASP A 13 -2.53 -21.04 -13.42
CA ASP A 13 -3.68 -20.20 -13.09
C ASP A 13 -3.24 -19.10 -12.11
N GLY A 14 -3.24 -17.87 -12.56
CA GLY A 14 -2.91 -16.72 -11.72
C GLY A 14 -3.67 -15.51 -12.21
N ARG A 15 -4.01 -14.62 -11.29
CA ARG A 15 -4.66 -13.35 -11.59
C ARG A 15 -3.70 -12.19 -11.32
N TYR A 16 -3.80 -11.17 -12.16
CA TYR A 16 -3.07 -9.93 -11.96
C TYR A 16 -3.39 -9.34 -10.59
N GLU A 17 -2.36 -8.86 -9.89
CA GLU A 17 -2.44 -8.29 -8.53
C GLU A 17 -2.86 -9.28 -7.42
N GLU A 18 -2.91 -10.56 -7.72
CA GLU A 18 -3.19 -11.57 -6.72
C GLU A 18 -2.06 -11.70 -5.70
N MET A 19 -2.43 -11.95 -4.47
CA MET A 19 -1.49 -12.25 -3.39
C MET A 19 -1.00 -13.68 -3.45
N GLY A 20 0.25 -13.88 -3.11
CA GLY A 20 0.86 -15.19 -2.97
C GLY A 20 1.74 -15.30 -1.74
N GLU A 21 2.10 -16.51 -1.40
CA GLU A 21 3.09 -16.84 -0.37
C GLU A 21 4.23 -17.61 -1.00
N VAL A 22 5.44 -17.19 -0.72
CA VAL A 22 6.66 -17.94 -1.05
C VAL A 22 7.06 -18.71 0.19
N GLU A 23 7.02 -20.04 0.11
CA GLU A 23 7.51 -20.94 1.15
C GLU A 23 8.97 -21.27 0.88
N LEU A 24 9.82 -20.89 1.81
CA LEU A 24 11.25 -21.16 1.75
C LEU A 24 11.55 -22.61 2.18
N ALA A 25 12.74 -23.11 1.83
CA ALA A 25 13.22 -24.42 2.26
C ALA A 25 13.26 -24.57 3.80
N SER A 26 13.33 -23.46 4.53
CA SER A 26 13.25 -23.42 6.00
C SER A 26 11.84 -23.59 6.56
N GLY A 27 10.80 -23.55 5.72
CA GLY A 27 9.39 -23.50 6.13
C GLY A 27 8.90 -22.09 6.43
N GLU A 28 9.75 -21.07 6.38
CA GLU A 28 9.38 -19.68 6.50
C GLU A 28 8.52 -19.25 5.29
N LYS A 29 7.47 -18.48 5.54
CA LYS A 29 6.59 -17.96 4.51
C LYS A 29 6.77 -16.46 4.37
N ARG A 30 6.90 -16.00 3.13
CA ARG A 30 7.00 -14.58 2.77
C ARG A 30 5.89 -14.20 1.82
N GLY A 31 5.29 -13.04 2.05
CA GLY A 31 4.25 -12.51 1.18
C GLY A 31 4.81 -12.00 -0.14
N CYS A 32 4.07 -12.22 -1.21
CA CYS A 32 4.38 -11.68 -2.52
C CYS A 32 3.11 -11.24 -3.26
N LYS A 33 3.28 -10.43 -4.28
CA LYS A 33 2.22 -9.95 -5.15
C LYS A 33 2.60 -10.20 -6.61
N TRP A 34 1.63 -10.59 -7.43
CA TRP A 34 1.83 -10.77 -8.87
C TRP A 34 1.84 -9.43 -9.58
N LEU A 35 2.80 -9.26 -10.46
CA LEU A 35 2.91 -8.09 -11.31
C LEU A 35 2.55 -8.39 -12.75
N GLU A 36 2.98 -9.55 -13.25
CA GLU A 36 2.80 -9.91 -14.65
C GLU A 36 2.77 -11.44 -14.79
N ILE A 37 1.99 -11.93 -15.75
CA ILE A 37 1.91 -13.33 -16.11
C ILE A 37 2.07 -13.43 -17.62
N ASP A 38 3.04 -14.21 -18.06
CA ASP A 38 3.29 -14.46 -19.48
C ASP A 38 3.74 -15.90 -19.70
N GLY A 39 3.01 -16.63 -20.58
CA GLY A 39 3.41 -17.92 -21.11
C GLY A 39 3.78 -18.98 -20.06
N GLY A 40 3.11 -19.02 -18.91
CA GLY A 40 3.42 -19.96 -17.82
C GLY A 40 4.55 -19.49 -16.90
N ASN A 41 5.06 -18.27 -17.09
CA ASN A 41 5.94 -17.58 -16.18
C ASN A 41 5.20 -16.44 -15.52
N ALA A 42 5.60 -16.08 -14.31
CA ALA A 42 5.04 -14.92 -13.65
C ALA A 42 6.13 -14.12 -12.94
N LEU A 43 6.01 -12.81 -13.02
CA LEU A 43 6.81 -11.87 -12.27
C LEU A 43 6.10 -11.54 -10.96
N VAL A 44 6.74 -11.80 -9.84
CA VAL A 44 6.20 -11.51 -8.52
C VAL A 44 7.09 -10.52 -7.78
N GLN A 45 6.47 -9.66 -7.00
CA GLN A 45 7.14 -8.75 -6.09
C GLN A 45 7.04 -9.29 -4.67
N LEU A 46 8.18 -9.48 -4.03
CA LEU A 46 8.27 -9.82 -2.62
C LEU A 46 8.06 -8.58 -1.76
N PHE A 47 7.35 -8.70 -0.65
CA PHE A 47 7.20 -7.60 0.31
C PHE A 47 8.38 -7.50 1.28
N GLU A 48 9.12 -8.60 1.42
CA GLU A 48 10.28 -8.70 2.29
C GLU A 48 11.55 -8.88 1.45
N SER A 49 12.70 -8.84 2.12
CA SER A 49 13.98 -9.01 1.44
C SER A 49 14.07 -10.35 0.69
N SER A 50 14.60 -10.32 -0.53
CA SER A 50 14.91 -11.52 -1.32
C SER A 50 16.19 -12.24 -0.87
N THR A 51 16.91 -11.69 0.11
CA THR A 51 18.11 -12.33 0.67
C THR A 51 17.74 -13.69 1.32
N VAL A 52 18.56 -14.71 1.08
CA VAL A 52 18.38 -16.07 1.61
C VAL A 52 17.27 -16.90 0.91
N ILE A 53 16.71 -16.45 -0.21
CA ILE A 53 15.78 -17.28 -0.97
C ILE A 53 16.57 -18.26 -1.85
N ASN A 54 16.44 -19.55 -1.56
CA ASN A 54 16.94 -20.60 -2.46
C ASN A 54 15.92 -20.79 -3.58
N LEU A 55 16.28 -20.36 -4.79
CA LEU A 55 15.39 -20.36 -5.96
C LEU A 55 15.01 -21.78 -6.43
N GLU A 56 15.80 -22.79 -6.09
CA GLU A 56 15.57 -24.17 -6.53
C GLU A 56 14.59 -24.93 -5.63
N ASN A 57 14.54 -24.58 -4.34
CA ASN A 57 13.78 -25.32 -3.33
C ASN A 57 12.63 -24.48 -2.72
N SER A 58 12.33 -23.32 -3.29
CA SER A 58 11.21 -22.50 -2.82
C SER A 58 9.97 -22.77 -3.66
N LYS A 59 8.81 -22.79 -3.01
CA LYS A 59 7.51 -22.97 -3.64
C LYS A 59 6.68 -21.70 -3.51
N VAL A 60 5.90 -21.41 -4.52
CA VAL A 60 4.98 -20.27 -4.51
C VAL A 60 3.55 -20.79 -4.54
N ARG A 61 2.72 -20.30 -3.64
CA ARG A 61 1.30 -20.60 -3.56
C ARG A 61 0.49 -19.33 -3.75
N PHE A 62 -0.56 -19.42 -4.55
CA PHE A 62 -1.52 -18.33 -4.76
C PHE A 62 -2.61 -18.39 -3.72
N LEU A 63 -3.11 -17.22 -3.33
CA LEU A 63 -4.13 -17.09 -2.30
C LEU A 63 -5.54 -16.88 -2.88
N GLY A 64 -5.67 -16.70 -4.20
CA GLY A 64 -6.94 -16.49 -4.88
C GLY A 64 -7.62 -15.16 -4.56
N ARG A 65 -6.89 -14.22 -3.95
CA ARG A 65 -7.42 -12.91 -3.55
C ARG A 65 -6.39 -11.80 -3.75
N SER A 66 -6.88 -10.58 -3.97
CA SER A 66 -6.08 -9.37 -3.96
C SER A 66 -5.64 -9.01 -2.54
N MET A 67 -4.78 -8.01 -2.43
CA MET A 67 -4.38 -7.49 -1.13
C MET A 67 -5.52 -6.70 -0.50
N GLU A 68 -5.96 -7.16 0.66
CA GLU A 68 -6.99 -6.53 1.46
C GLU A 68 -6.42 -5.99 2.75
N LEU A 69 -6.89 -4.83 3.17
CA LEU A 69 -6.62 -4.28 4.49
C LEU A 69 -7.85 -4.49 5.39
N GLY A 70 -7.62 -5.06 6.55
CA GLY A 70 -8.61 -5.09 7.62
C GLY A 70 -8.71 -3.71 8.25
N VAL A 71 -9.92 -3.17 8.37
CA VAL A 71 -10.18 -1.86 8.97
C VAL A 71 -11.16 -1.97 10.13
N SER A 72 -10.89 -1.22 11.18
CA SER A 72 -11.68 -1.12 12.41
C SER A 72 -11.41 0.22 13.07
N GLU A 73 -12.31 0.68 13.94
CA GLU A 73 -12.06 1.86 14.78
C GLU A 73 -10.88 1.66 15.75
N ASP A 74 -10.59 0.43 16.13
CA ASP A 74 -9.45 0.06 16.97
C ASP A 74 -8.07 0.37 16.34
N MET A 75 -8.05 0.70 15.06
CA MET A 75 -6.82 1.16 14.38
C MET A 75 -6.42 2.59 14.76
N LEU A 76 -7.33 3.35 15.34
CA LEU A 76 -7.05 4.73 15.70
C LEU A 76 -5.95 4.81 16.76
N SER A 77 -5.01 5.73 16.56
CA SER A 77 -3.85 5.92 17.43
C SER A 77 -2.86 4.75 17.51
N ARG A 78 -2.95 3.78 16.59
CA ARG A 78 -2.04 2.64 16.46
C ARG A 78 -1.03 2.84 15.33
N VAL A 79 0.04 2.10 15.35
CA VAL A 79 1.10 2.14 14.32
C VAL A 79 1.19 0.78 13.63
N PHE A 80 1.16 0.81 12.29
CA PHE A 80 1.13 -0.39 11.44
C PHE A 80 2.28 -0.40 10.44
N ASP A 81 2.65 -1.59 10.01
CA ASP A 81 3.51 -1.77 8.84
C ASP A 81 2.73 -1.56 7.53
N GLY A 82 3.42 -1.68 6.39
CA GLY A 82 2.81 -1.53 5.06
C GLY A 82 1.79 -2.62 4.70
N LEU A 83 1.69 -3.68 5.48
CA LEU A 83 0.72 -4.78 5.32
C LEU A 83 -0.45 -4.68 6.31
N GLY A 84 -0.47 -3.63 7.13
CA GLY A 84 -1.50 -3.43 8.15
C GLY A 84 -1.30 -4.26 9.43
N ARG A 85 -0.11 -4.77 9.67
CA ARG A 85 0.22 -5.48 10.91
C ARG A 85 0.68 -4.49 11.98
N PRO A 86 0.21 -4.59 13.23
CA PRO A 86 0.64 -3.70 14.31
C PRO A 86 2.15 -3.83 14.57
N ILE A 87 2.84 -2.71 14.68
CA ILE A 87 4.26 -2.65 15.04
C ILE A 87 4.52 -1.86 16.34
N ASP A 88 3.46 -1.45 17.01
CA ASP A 88 3.49 -0.72 18.28
C ASP A 88 3.51 -1.62 19.53
N GLY A 89 3.63 -2.94 19.34
CA GLY A 89 3.59 -3.92 20.44
C GLY A 89 2.20 -4.20 21.01
N GLY A 90 1.16 -3.59 20.46
CA GLY A 90 -0.22 -3.85 20.85
C GLY A 90 -0.77 -5.14 20.22
N PRO A 91 -1.97 -5.58 20.63
CA PRO A 91 -2.62 -6.78 20.09
C PRO A 91 -2.98 -6.61 18.62
N GLU A 92 -3.19 -7.72 17.93
CA GLU A 92 -3.74 -7.73 16.59
C GLU A 92 -5.16 -7.14 16.59
N ILE A 93 -5.48 -6.42 15.52
CA ILE A 93 -6.80 -5.81 15.33
C ILE A 93 -7.73 -6.85 14.70
N LEU A 94 -8.90 -7.01 15.30
CA LEU A 94 -10.00 -7.75 14.68
C LEU A 94 -10.72 -6.81 13.71
N PRO A 95 -10.61 -7.05 12.40
CA PRO A 95 -11.20 -6.14 11.43
C PRO A 95 -12.73 -6.26 11.43
N GLU A 96 -13.42 -5.14 11.45
CA GLU A 96 -14.87 -5.07 11.20
C GLU A 96 -15.16 -5.28 9.72
N PHE A 97 -14.30 -4.75 8.86
CA PHE A 97 -14.39 -4.86 7.40
C PHE A 97 -13.04 -5.19 6.79
N ARG A 98 -13.06 -5.89 5.65
CA ARG A 98 -11.90 -6.04 4.78
C ARG A 98 -12.14 -5.24 3.50
N ARG A 99 -11.14 -4.48 3.09
CA ARG A 99 -11.20 -3.63 1.90
C ARG A 99 -10.01 -3.92 1.00
N ASP A 100 -10.30 -4.10 -0.28
CA ASP A 100 -9.25 -4.17 -1.30
C ASP A 100 -8.48 -2.85 -1.33
N ILE A 101 -7.16 -2.93 -1.26
CA ILE A 101 -6.30 -1.72 -1.25
C ILE A 101 -6.34 -0.93 -2.56
N ASN A 102 -6.69 -1.58 -3.66
CA ASN A 102 -6.83 -0.93 -4.96
C ASN A 102 -8.15 -0.14 -5.06
N GLY A 103 -9.10 -0.43 -4.17
CA GLY A 103 -10.42 0.17 -4.19
C GLY A 103 -11.30 -0.35 -5.34
N LEU A 104 -12.47 0.26 -5.47
CA LEU A 104 -13.38 -0.03 -6.57
C LEU A 104 -13.18 0.98 -7.70
N PRO A 105 -13.31 0.56 -8.97
CA PRO A 105 -13.29 1.48 -10.09
C PRO A 105 -14.44 2.47 -9.97
N MET A 106 -14.12 3.75 -10.07
CA MET A 106 -15.12 4.82 -10.04
C MET A 106 -15.55 5.17 -11.45
N ASN A 107 -16.86 5.23 -11.68
CA ASN A 107 -17.40 5.72 -12.95
C ASN A 107 -16.87 7.15 -13.20
N PRO A 108 -16.27 7.45 -14.35
CA PRO A 108 -15.77 8.78 -14.67
C PRO A 108 -16.83 9.89 -14.52
N ALA A 109 -18.10 9.59 -14.80
CA ALA A 109 -19.21 10.52 -14.65
C ALA A 109 -19.52 10.88 -13.18
N ALA A 110 -19.09 10.04 -12.22
CA ALA A 110 -19.27 10.31 -10.80
C ALA A 110 -18.11 11.12 -10.19
N ARG A 111 -17.10 11.47 -10.98
CA ARG A 111 -15.98 12.29 -10.53
C ARG A 111 -16.36 13.75 -10.53
N SER A 112 -16.10 14.44 -9.44
CA SER A 112 -16.17 15.90 -9.36
C SER A 112 -14.78 16.52 -9.42
N TYR A 113 -14.68 17.70 -10.01
CA TYR A 113 -13.42 18.45 -9.97
C TYR A 113 -13.14 18.90 -8.54
N PRO A 114 -11.90 18.68 -8.05
CA PRO A 114 -11.51 19.16 -6.74
C PRO A 114 -11.50 20.70 -6.73
N ASN A 115 -12.11 21.30 -5.71
CA ASN A 115 -12.26 22.74 -5.56
C ASN A 115 -11.86 23.26 -4.17
N GLU A 116 -11.42 22.36 -3.27
CA GLU A 116 -10.98 22.74 -1.94
C GLU A 116 -9.46 22.70 -1.85
N CYS A 117 -8.84 23.83 -1.63
CA CYS A 117 -7.39 23.95 -1.44
C CYS A 117 -6.99 23.49 -0.05
N ILE A 118 -5.85 22.82 0.04
CA ILE A 118 -5.20 22.43 1.28
C ILE A 118 -4.00 23.35 1.49
N GLN A 119 -4.00 24.11 2.59
CA GLN A 119 -2.86 24.92 2.98
C GLN A 119 -1.84 24.03 3.73
N THR A 120 -0.69 23.84 3.14
CA THR A 120 0.38 23.00 3.70
C THR A 120 1.32 23.77 4.62
N GLY A 121 1.33 25.10 4.50
CA GLY A 121 2.29 25.97 5.16
C GLY A 121 3.70 25.93 4.56
N VAL A 122 3.80 25.37 3.35
CA VAL A 122 5.03 25.37 2.53
C VAL A 122 4.80 26.26 1.33
N SER A 123 5.44 27.42 1.29
CA SER A 123 5.19 28.44 0.26
C SER A 123 5.41 27.95 -1.16
N ALA A 124 6.37 27.06 -1.37
CA ALA A 124 6.66 26.46 -2.66
C ALA A 124 5.56 25.48 -3.15
N LEU A 125 4.72 24.99 -2.24
CA LEU A 125 3.56 24.17 -2.59
C LEU A 125 2.29 25.02 -2.67
N ASP A 126 2.06 25.87 -1.68
CA ASP A 126 0.83 26.65 -1.55
C ASP A 126 0.68 27.71 -2.64
N GLY A 127 1.80 28.18 -3.23
CA GLY A 127 1.80 29.14 -4.32
C GLY A 127 1.61 28.47 -5.69
N PRO A 128 2.70 27.92 -6.29
CA PRO A 128 2.67 27.45 -7.69
C PRO A 128 1.99 26.09 -7.87
N ASN A 129 1.90 25.26 -6.84
CA ASN A 129 1.42 23.89 -6.93
C ASN A 129 0.32 23.59 -5.92
N THR A 130 -0.55 24.52 -5.64
CA THR A 130 -1.57 24.42 -4.59
C THR A 130 -2.21 23.02 -4.53
N PRO A 131 -1.98 22.24 -3.47
CA PRO A 131 -2.61 20.94 -3.32
C PRO A 131 -4.12 21.11 -3.12
N VAL A 132 -4.90 20.23 -3.71
CA VAL A 132 -6.35 20.22 -3.52
C VAL A 132 -6.80 18.88 -2.92
N ARG A 133 -7.89 18.92 -2.20
CA ARG A 133 -8.45 17.75 -1.54
C ARG A 133 -8.83 16.68 -2.56
N GLY A 134 -8.44 15.43 -2.30
CA GLY A 134 -8.66 14.29 -3.19
C GLY A 134 -7.54 14.07 -4.21
N GLN A 135 -6.57 14.95 -4.31
CA GLN A 135 -5.36 14.69 -5.07
C GLN A 135 -4.44 13.68 -4.36
N LYS A 136 -3.65 12.96 -5.15
CA LYS A 136 -2.56 12.09 -4.69
C LYS A 136 -1.23 12.65 -5.20
N PRO A 137 -0.74 13.78 -4.64
CA PRO A 137 0.51 14.39 -5.09
C PRO A 137 1.68 13.47 -4.72
N PRO A 138 2.53 13.08 -5.67
CA PRO A 138 3.74 12.35 -5.36
C PRO A 138 4.81 13.28 -4.77
N ILE A 139 5.59 12.76 -3.83
CA ILE A 139 6.76 13.44 -3.29
C ILE A 139 8.00 12.74 -3.82
N PHE A 140 8.71 13.39 -4.73
CA PHE A 140 9.99 12.89 -5.23
C PHE A 140 11.15 13.60 -4.52
N SER A 141 12.17 12.84 -4.17
CA SER A 141 13.38 13.41 -3.59
C SER A 141 14.63 12.81 -4.21
N GLY A 142 15.70 13.61 -4.29
CA GLY A 142 17.02 13.10 -4.57
C GLY A 142 17.62 12.36 -3.39
N SER A 143 18.71 11.63 -3.63
CA SER A 143 19.46 10.94 -2.58
C SER A 143 19.93 11.92 -1.50
N GLY A 144 19.74 11.57 -0.23
CA GLY A 144 20.15 12.38 0.92
C GLY A 144 19.16 13.46 1.36
N LEU A 145 18.05 13.68 0.65
CA LEU A 145 17.00 14.59 1.07
C LEU A 145 15.98 13.87 1.95
N PRO A 146 15.36 14.53 2.94
CA PRO A 146 14.44 13.90 3.89
C PRO A 146 12.96 14.03 3.45
N PRO A 147 12.45 13.23 2.50
CA PRO A 147 11.07 13.34 2.02
C PRO A 147 10.03 13.05 3.11
N ALA A 148 10.37 12.16 4.04
CA ALA A 148 9.49 11.82 5.15
C ALA A 148 9.23 13.01 6.10
N GLN A 149 10.23 13.88 6.30
CA GLN A 149 10.07 15.08 7.14
C GLN A 149 9.14 16.07 6.45
N LEU A 150 9.26 16.25 5.14
CA LEU A 150 8.36 17.11 4.37
C LEU A 150 6.92 16.58 4.42
N ALA A 151 6.73 15.28 4.22
CA ALA A 151 5.41 14.65 4.32
C ALA A 151 4.79 14.83 5.72
N ALA A 152 5.58 14.63 6.77
CA ALA A 152 5.14 14.84 8.14
C ALA A 152 4.78 16.30 8.42
N GLN A 153 5.55 17.26 7.89
CA GLN A 153 5.25 18.68 8.02
C GLN A 153 3.94 19.04 7.32
N ILE A 154 3.73 18.56 6.11
CA ILE A 154 2.48 18.74 5.36
C ILE A 154 1.31 18.18 6.17
N ALA A 155 1.41 16.92 6.64
CA ALA A 155 0.35 16.27 7.40
C ALA A 155 -0.01 17.02 8.70
N ARG A 156 0.99 17.60 9.40
CA ARG A 156 0.76 18.37 10.63
C ARG A 156 0.13 19.73 10.39
N ARG A 157 0.45 20.37 9.28
CA ARG A 157 0.06 21.75 8.99
C ARG A 157 -1.11 21.86 8.02
N ALA A 158 -1.40 20.79 7.27
CA ALA A 158 -2.50 20.78 6.32
C ALA A 158 -3.81 21.12 7.04
N THR A 159 -4.28 22.34 6.79
CA THR A 159 -5.58 22.80 7.26
C THR A 159 -6.54 22.73 6.10
N GLY A 160 -7.53 21.85 6.22
CA GLY A 160 -8.69 21.81 5.35
C GLY A 160 -9.93 22.09 6.19
N ARG A 161 -11.02 22.49 5.56
CA ARG A 161 -12.30 22.57 6.24
C ARG A 161 -12.58 21.19 6.85
N ARG A 162 -12.66 21.08 8.18
CA ARG A 162 -13.06 19.85 8.84
C ARG A 162 -14.44 19.46 8.34
N THR A 163 -14.50 18.64 7.31
CA THR A 163 -15.68 17.83 7.14
C THR A 163 -15.61 16.77 8.23
N ARG A 164 -16.64 16.70 9.05
CA ARG A 164 -16.82 15.59 10.00
C ARG A 164 -16.53 14.29 9.27
N SER A 165 -15.69 13.48 9.85
CA SER A 165 -15.48 12.12 9.38
C SER A 165 -16.86 11.48 9.21
N PRO A 166 -17.15 10.81 8.10
CA PRO A 166 -18.40 10.06 7.95
C PRO A 166 -18.56 8.96 9.02
N PHE A 167 -17.51 8.70 9.80
CA PHE A 167 -17.49 7.76 10.94
C PHE A 167 -17.67 8.45 12.30
N ALA A 168 -17.74 9.78 12.39
CA ALA A 168 -18.14 10.45 13.62
C ALA A 168 -19.66 10.37 13.72
N ARG A 169 -20.18 9.35 14.36
CA ARG A 169 -21.53 9.35 14.92
C ARG A 169 -21.52 10.25 16.16
N ASP A 170 -22.50 11.15 16.23
CA ASP A 170 -22.85 11.87 17.45
C ASP A 170 -23.32 10.88 18.52
#